data_15baec220d3d421161567e64976aec06
#
_entry.id   15baec220d3d421161567e64976aec06
#
_cell.length_a   1.000
_cell.length_b   1.000
_cell.length_c   1.000
_cell.angle_alpha   90.00
_cell.angle_beta   90.00
_cell.angle_gamma   90.00
#
_symmetry.space_group_name_H-M   'P 1'
#
loop_
_entity.id
_entity.type
_entity.pdbx_description
1 polymer ?
#
loop_
_entity_poly.entity_id
_entity_poly.type
_entity_poly.pdbx_seq_one_letter_code
_entity_poly.pdbx_strand_id
1 'polypeptide(L)'
;MTFSISTDKIITLKDIQHILDSNATLVLSVKAKQNIIACREYLDKKMASQKTPIYGINTGFGSLCNVVIPDNELEQLQTNLVMSHACGMGNEVPLEIVRLMLLLKIQSLSYGKSAVQFQTVERLIDLYNHKVYPIVYEQGSLGASGDLSPLAHLSLPLLGMGEVNYQGNKCQASVVLKQLGLEPITLKSKEGLALLNGTQFMSAYGVWCLLKSNKLNTLADLIGAISLDGFDGRSEPFKDNIHIIRPHKGQLQTARAIRENLAGSEILAQAKVQVQDPYSFRCIPQVHGATKDATAYVNSVFETEINSVTDNPTVFPEDDEIISGGNFHGQPLAISFDFLAIAIAELGSISERRVYQLISGTRNLPAFLVAKPGLNSGFMIPQYTAASIVSQNKQLCTPASIDSIVSSNGQEDHVSMGANAATKCYKVIENVEKLLAIELLNASQAIEFRRPLKSSPKIENLLADFRKLIPFIKDDKIMYQELEATLQFVKTLNI
;
A
#
# COMPACT_ATOMS: atom_id res chain seq x y z
N MET A 1 1.16 -5.29 -23.28
CA MET A 1 -0.24 -4.86 -23.14
C MET A 1 -0.27 -3.37 -22.93
N THR A 2 -1.31 -2.66 -23.43
CA THR A 2 -1.41 -1.20 -23.26
C THR A 2 -2.68 -0.88 -22.48
N PHE A 3 -2.57 -0.01 -21.48
CA PHE A 3 -3.69 0.50 -20.69
C PHE A 3 -3.96 1.96 -21.07
N SER A 4 -5.22 2.27 -21.40
CA SER A 4 -5.61 3.64 -21.76
C SER A 4 -6.16 4.37 -20.55
N ILE A 5 -5.44 5.41 -20.11
CA ILE A 5 -5.89 6.35 -19.08
C ILE A 5 -7.06 7.16 -19.66
N SER A 6 -8.22 7.04 -19.03
CA SER A 6 -9.46 7.69 -19.48
C SER A 6 -10.12 8.42 -18.32
N THR A 7 -10.72 9.57 -18.63
CA THR A 7 -11.49 10.38 -17.69
C THR A 7 -12.95 9.96 -17.58
N ASP A 8 -13.40 9.08 -18.47
CA ASP A 8 -14.79 8.63 -18.55
C ASP A 8 -15.01 7.32 -17.77
N LYS A 9 -13.94 6.72 -17.24
CA LYS A 9 -13.97 5.47 -16.49
C LYS A 9 -13.22 5.63 -15.16
N ILE A 10 -13.85 5.21 -14.09
CA ILE A 10 -13.21 5.08 -12.77
C ILE A 10 -12.19 3.95 -12.83
N ILE A 11 -10.96 4.21 -12.36
CA ILE A 11 -9.94 3.19 -12.14
C ILE A 11 -10.17 2.55 -10.79
N THR A 12 -10.26 1.23 -10.75
CA THR A 12 -10.39 0.45 -9.52
C THR A 12 -9.04 -0.12 -9.07
N LEU A 13 -8.95 -0.58 -7.82
CA LEU A 13 -7.77 -1.32 -7.35
C LEU A 13 -7.49 -2.57 -8.19
N LYS A 14 -8.52 -3.22 -8.73
CA LYS A 14 -8.36 -4.37 -9.65
C LYS A 14 -7.74 -3.97 -10.98
N ASP A 15 -8.13 -2.81 -11.53
CA ASP A 15 -7.52 -2.28 -12.75
C ASP A 15 -6.02 -1.99 -12.49
N ILE A 16 -5.68 -1.38 -11.35
CA ILE A 16 -4.28 -1.12 -10.98
C ILE A 16 -3.50 -2.43 -10.81
N GLN A 17 -4.04 -3.41 -10.09
CA GLN A 17 -3.40 -4.73 -9.97
C GLN A 17 -3.11 -5.33 -11.35
N HIS A 18 -4.08 -5.27 -12.26
CA HIS A 18 -3.91 -5.77 -13.63
C HIS A 18 -2.81 -5.00 -14.41
N ILE A 19 -2.73 -3.66 -14.27
CA ILE A 19 -1.67 -2.84 -14.87
C ILE A 19 -0.29 -3.28 -14.35
N LEU A 20 -0.18 -3.52 -13.05
CA LEU A 20 1.07 -3.93 -12.41
C LEU A 20 1.51 -5.33 -12.84
N ASP A 21 0.60 -6.30 -12.80
CA ASP A 21 0.88 -7.71 -13.10
C ASP A 21 1.22 -7.93 -14.58
N SER A 22 0.52 -7.24 -15.48
CA SER A 22 0.77 -7.33 -16.93
C SER A 22 1.94 -6.46 -17.39
N ASN A 23 2.55 -5.67 -16.52
CA ASN A 23 3.53 -4.64 -16.90
C ASN A 23 3.05 -3.79 -18.09
N ALA A 24 1.77 -3.38 -18.07
CA ALA A 24 1.17 -2.63 -19.14
C ALA A 24 1.87 -1.28 -19.35
N THR A 25 2.03 -0.88 -20.62
CA THR A 25 2.37 0.49 -21.00
C THR A 25 1.14 1.40 -20.90
N LEU A 26 1.34 2.67 -20.59
CA LEU A 26 0.26 3.64 -20.47
C LEU A 26 0.16 4.50 -21.73
N VAL A 27 -1.08 4.85 -22.10
CA VAL A 27 -1.39 5.86 -23.11
C VAL A 27 -2.58 6.69 -22.64
N LEU A 28 -2.67 7.94 -23.09
CA LEU A 28 -3.87 8.75 -22.84
C LEU A 28 -4.97 8.45 -23.85
N SER A 29 -6.21 8.42 -23.37
CA SER A 29 -7.37 8.44 -24.27
C SER A 29 -7.44 9.76 -25.02
N VAL A 30 -8.13 9.78 -26.15
CA VAL A 30 -8.36 11.01 -26.95
C VAL A 30 -9.01 12.09 -26.08
N LYS A 31 -9.97 11.73 -25.25
CA LYS A 31 -10.67 12.66 -24.35
C LYS A 31 -9.74 13.25 -23.28
N ALA A 32 -8.91 12.43 -22.65
CA ALA A 32 -7.93 12.91 -21.66
C ALA A 32 -6.95 13.90 -22.29
N LYS A 33 -6.43 13.60 -23.48
CA LYS A 33 -5.57 14.50 -24.24
C LYS A 33 -6.26 15.84 -24.54
N GLN A 34 -7.50 15.80 -25.02
CA GLN A 34 -8.28 17.01 -25.32
C GLN A 34 -8.51 17.86 -24.06
N ASN A 35 -8.84 17.23 -22.93
CA ASN A 35 -9.06 17.93 -21.67
C ASN A 35 -7.79 18.66 -21.18
N ILE A 36 -6.63 18.00 -21.24
CA ILE A 36 -5.34 18.60 -20.86
C ILE A 36 -5.05 19.82 -21.73
N ILE A 37 -5.14 19.68 -23.05
CA ILE A 37 -4.86 20.76 -24.01
C ILE A 37 -5.81 21.94 -23.79
N ALA A 38 -7.11 21.69 -23.73
CA ALA A 38 -8.13 22.73 -23.54
C ALA A 38 -7.91 23.51 -22.23
N CYS A 39 -7.58 22.83 -21.13
CA CYS A 39 -7.31 23.47 -19.85
C CYS A 39 -6.05 24.34 -19.89
N ARG A 40 -4.97 23.89 -20.56
CA ARG A 40 -3.76 24.69 -20.75
C ARG A 40 -4.01 25.93 -21.60
N GLU A 41 -4.69 25.77 -22.75
CA GLU A 41 -5.04 26.89 -23.65
C GLU A 41 -5.93 27.92 -22.95
N TYR A 42 -6.88 27.47 -22.13
CA TYR A 42 -7.71 28.37 -21.33
C TYR A 42 -6.83 29.22 -20.39
N LEU A 43 -5.92 28.59 -19.63
CA LEU A 43 -5.05 29.32 -18.72
C LEU A 43 -4.16 30.32 -19.48
N ASP A 44 -3.55 29.92 -20.61
CA ASP A 44 -2.69 30.80 -21.42
C ASP A 44 -3.48 32.04 -21.91
N LYS A 45 -4.71 31.85 -22.39
CA LYS A 45 -5.60 32.96 -22.81
C LYS A 45 -5.97 33.87 -21.64
N LYS A 46 -6.31 33.29 -20.48
CA LYS A 46 -6.66 34.03 -19.26
C LYS A 46 -5.51 34.92 -18.81
N MET A 47 -4.28 34.38 -18.77
CA MET A 47 -3.06 35.11 -18.39
C MET A 47 -2.73 36.24 -19.36
N ALA A 48 -2.96 36.05 -20.66
CA ALA A 48 -2.75 37.10 -21.66
C ALA A 48 -3.77 38.25 -21.55
N SER A 49 -4.99 37.96 -21.10
CA SER A 49 -6.11 38.91 -21.04
C SER A 49 -6.20 39.70 -19.74
N GLN A 50 -5.67 39.18 -18.62
CA GLN A 50 -5.78 39.85 -17.31
C GLN A 50 -4.45 39.76 -16.54
N LYS A 51 -4.14 40.86 -15.78
CA LYS A 51 -2.92 40.96 -14.97
C LYS A 51 -3.16 40.86 -13.47
N THR A 52 -4.35 40.45 -13.05
CA THR A 52 -4.65 40.24 -11.63
C THR A 52 -3.88 39.11 -11.04
N PRO A 53 -3.39 39.21 -9.79
CA PRO A 53 -2.72 38.11 -9.12
C PRO A 53 -3.62 36.89 -9.00
N ILE A 54 -3.14 35.74 -9.44
CA ILE A 54 -3.80 34.45 -9.28
C ILE A 54 -2.84 33.53 -8.53
N TYR A 55 -3.28 33.04 -7.37
CA TYR A 55 -2.45 32.18 -6.51
C TYR A 55 -1.83 31.01 -7.28
N GLY A 56 -0.53 30.81 -7.09
CA GLY A 56 0.22 29.68 -7.66
C GLY A 56 0.40 29.70 -9.17
N ILE A 57 -0.01 30.79 -9.86
CA ILE A 57 0.14 30.97 -11.31
C ILE A 57 1.11 32.10 -11.58
N ASN A 58 0.84 33.31 -11.10
CA ASN A 58 1.71 34.48 -11.22
C ASN A 58 2.02 35.13 -9.84
N THR A 59 1.94 34.36 -8.78
CA THR A 59 2.35 34.75 -7.42
C THR A 59 3.34 33.74 -6.84
N GLY A 60 4.00 34.13 -5.74
CA GLY A 60 4.70 33.18 -4.88
C GLY A 60 3.74 32.17 -4.24
N PHE A 61 4.30 31.25 -3.44
CA PHE A 61 3.58 30.11 -2.86
C PHE A 61 3.51 30.21 -1.33
N GLY A 62 2.55 29.50 -0.73
CA GLY A 62 2.36 29.48 0.72
C GLY A 62 2.22 30.87 1.30
N SER A 63 3.00 31.24 2.29
CA SER A 63 3.01 32.57 2.91
C SER A 63 3.46 33.71 1.98
N LEU A 64 4.05 33.38 0.82
CA LEU A 64 4.48 34.36 -0.21
C LEU A 64 3.39 34.62 -1.27
N CYS A 65 2.16 34.19 -1.07
CA CYS A 65 1.06 34.28 -2.03
C CYS A 65 0.71 35.69 -2.51
N ASN A 66 1.10 36.72 -1.77
CA ASN A 66 0.89 38.12 -2.12
C ASN A 66 2.00 38.76 -2.95
N VAL A 67 3.09 38.02 -3.22
CA VAL A 67 4.22 38.49 -4.04
C VAL A 67 3.94 38.16 -5.51
N VAL A 68 3.72 39.19 -6.32
CA VAL A 68 3.49 39.04 -7.77
C VAL A 68 4.80 38.83 -8.49
N ILE A 69 4.83 37.86 -9.41
CA ILE A 69 6.02 37.49 -10.20
C ILE A 69 5.84 38.00 -11.64
N PRO A 70 6.83 38.70 -12.20
CA PRO A 70 6.80 39.14 -13.60
C PRO A 70 6.68 37.98 -14.60
N ASP A 71 6.00 38.22 -15.73
CA ASP A 71 5.73 37.18 -16.73
C ASP A 71 7.01 36.49 -17.26
N ASN A 72 8.09 37.27 -17.42
CA ASN A 72 9.40 36.77 -17.89
C ASN A 72 10.15 35.94 -16.84
N GLU A 73 9.68 35.86 -15.60
CA GLU A 73 10.29 35.05 -14.52
C GLU A 73 9.46 33.81 -14.14
N LEU A 74 8.27 33.64 -14.76
CA LEU A 74 7.36 32.54 -14.40
C LEU A 74 7.95 31.15 -14.64
N GLU A 75 8.68 30.92 -15.72
CA GLU A 75 9.36 29.66 -15.99
C GLU A 75 10.46 29.36 -14.97
N GLN A 76 11.24 30.37 -14.61
CA GLN A 76 12.25 30.26 -13.55
C GLN A 76 11.62 29.96 -12.20
N LEU A 77 10.48 30.60 -11.88
CA LEU A 77 9.73 30.31 -10.66
C LEU A 77 9.32 28.84 -10.56
N GLN A 78 8.79 28.24 -11.63
CA GLN A 78 8.38 26.82 -11.63
C GLN A 78 9.59 25.89 -11.42
N THR A 79 10.70 26.16 -12.10
CA THR A 79 11.94 25.39 -11.95
C THR A 79 12.49 25.50 -10.52
N ASN A 80 12.55 26.72 -9.96
CA ASN A 80 13.00 26.96 -8.59
C ASN A 80 12.10 26.24 -7.56
N LEU A 81 10.80 26.21 -7.81
CA LEU A 81 9.85 25.51 -6.94
C LEU A 81 10.19 24.00 -6.87
N VAL A 82 10.36 23.35 -8.01
CA VAL A 82 10.70 21.92 -8.05
C VAL A 82 12.02 21.66 -7.34
N MET A 83 13.07 22.47 -7.63
CA MET A 83 14.38 22.30 -7.02
C MET A 83 14.36 22.48 -5.50
N SER A 84 13.74 23.57 -5.02
CA SER A 84 13.74 23.90 -3.58
C SER A 84 12.92 22.96 -2.73
N HIS A 85 11.93 22.28 -3.31
CA HIS A 85 11.06 21.34 -2.61
C HIS A 85 11.58 19.89 -2.66
N ALA A 86 12.55 19.58 -3.50
CA ALA A 86 13.20 18.27 -3.54
C ALA A 86 14.24 18.13 -2.41
N CYS A 87 13.74 18.07 -1.17
CA CYS A 87 14.53 18.06 0.07
C CYS A 87 14.26 16.83 0.97
N GLY A 88 13.79 15.72 0.37
CA GLY A 88 13.50 14.48 1.08
C GLY A 88 14.75 13.82 1.66
N MET A 89 14.58 13.11 2.78
CA MET A 89 15.62 12.38 3.50
C MET A 89 15.16 10.98 3.92
N GLY A 90 16.04 10.24 4.56
CA GLY A 90 15.77 8.88 5.04
C GLY A 90 15.98 7.81 3.98
N ASN A 91 15.23 6.72 4.07
CA ASN A 91 15.32 5.64 3.10
C ASN A 91 14.73 6.03 1.74
N GLU A 92 15.23 5.41 0.70
CA GLU A 92 14.60 5.51 -0.62
C GLU A 92 13.23 4.80 -0.60
N VAL A 93 12.24 5.41 -1.24
CA VAL A 93 10.91 4.84 -1.41
C VAL A 93 11.01 3.60 -2.32
N PRO A 94 10.35 2.47 -1.97
CA PRO A 94 10.35 1.27 -2.80
C PRO A 94 9.91 1.55 -4.25
N LEU A 95 10.57 0.90 -5.21
CA LEU A 95 10.31 1.14 -6.65
C LEU A 95 8.86 0.89 -7.06
N GLU A 96 8.20 -0.09 -6.47
CA GLU A 96 6.79 -0.36 -6.71
C GLU A 96 5.88 0.81 -6.26
N ILE A 97 6.25 1.53 -5.21
CA ILE A 97 5.53 2.73 -4.75
C ILE A 97 5.79 3.88 -5.72
N VAL A 98 7.04 4.10 -6.14
CA VAL A 98 7.38 5.14 -7.13
C VAL A 98 6.67 4.92 -8.46
N ARG A 99 6.57 3.66 -8.91
CA ARG A 99 5.80 3.28 -10.10
C ARG A 99 4.32 3.66 -9.95
N LEU A 100 3.73 3.42 -8.77
CA LEU A 100 2.35 3.83 -8.46
C LEU A 100 2.22 5.35 -8.39
N MET A 101 3.20 6.07 -7.82
CA MET A 101 3.19 7.55 -7.81
C MET A 101 3.12 8.11 -9.22
N LEU A 102 3.93 7.61 -10.17
CA LEU A 102 3.88 8.02 -11.58
C LEU A 102 2.50 7.75 -12.18
N LEU A 103 1.97 6.52 -12.03
CA LEU A 103 0.65 6.14 -12.54
C LEU A 103 -0.45 7.08 -12.03
N LEU A 104 -0.48 7.31 -10.71
CA LEU A 104 -1.53 8.12 -10.07
C LEU A 104 -1.37 9.61 -10.39
N LYS A 105 -0.14 10.11 -10.56
CA LYS A 105 0.08 11.49 -11.03
C LYS A 105 -0.41 11.68 -12.46
N ILE A 106 -0.13 10.74 -13.36
CA ILE A 106 -0.65 10.76 -14.74
C ILE A 106 -2.17 10.73 -14.72
N GLN A 107 -2.78 9.86 -13.91
CA GLN A 107 -4.24 9.76 -13.76
C GLN A 107 -4.85 11.10 -13.32
N SER A 108 -4.33 11.71 -12.25
CA SER A 108 -4.83 12.98 -11.73
C SER A 108 -4.73 14.12 -12.75
N LEU A 109 -3.58 14.24 -13.44
CA LEU A 109 -3.38 15.27 -14.46
C LEU A 109 -4.25 15.06 -15.71
N SER A 110 -4.62 13.80 -16.01
CA SER A 110 -5.42 13.44 -17.18
C SER A 110 -6.83 14.05 -17.20
N TYR A 111 -7.36 14.42 -16.02
CA TYR A 111 -8.66 15.08 -15.91
C TYR A 111 -8.70 16.48 -16.53
N GLY A 112 -7.54 17.10 -16.81
CA GLY A 112 -7.46 18.42 -17.45
C GLY A 112 -8.00 19.54 -16.57
N LYS A 113 -7.69 19.51 -15.27
CA LYS A 113 -8.04 20.55 -14.29
C LYS A 113 -6.82 21.24 -13.67
N SER A 114 -5.61 20.82 -14.07
CA SER A 114 -4.34 21.28 -13.50
C SER A 114 -3.59 22.26 -14.40
N ALA A 115 -4.07 22.52 -15.60
CA ALA A 115 -3.49 23.43 -16.62
C ALA A 115 -2.01 23.16 -16.94
N VAL A 116 -1.58 21.89 -16.92
CA VAL A 116 -0.26 21.48 -17.37
C VAL A 116 -0.21 21.40 -18.90
N GLN A 117 1.00 21.53 -19.46
CA GLN A 117 1.24 21.24 -20.88
C GLN A 117 0.99 19.76 -21.17
N PHE A 118 0.53 19.46 -22.36
CA PHE A 118 0.37 18.05 -22.79
C PHE A 118 1.71 17.31 -22.75
N GLN A 119 2.80 17.96 -23.16
CA GLN A 119 4.16 17.42 -23.12
C GLN A 119 4.61 16.99 -21.72
N THR A 120 4.17 17.67 -20.67
CA THR A 120 4.49 17.32 -19.27
C THR A 120 3.91 15.97 -18.91
N VAL A 121 2.64 15.71 -19.29
CA VAL A 121 1.99 14.42 -19.04
C VAL A 121 2.58 13.32 -19.92
N GLU A 122 2.89 13.62 -21.20
CA GLU A 122 3.58 12.68 -22.09
C GLU A 122 4.93 12.25 -21.48
N ARG A 123 5.71 13.18 -20.94
CA ARG A 123 7.00 12.86 -20.34
C ARG A 123 6.85 11.97 -19.09
N LEU A 124 5.83 12.17 -18.25
CA LEU A 124 5.53 11.26 -17.14
C LEU A 124 5.20 9.84 -17.64
N ILE A 125 4.45 9.75 -18.75
CA ILE A 125 4.14 8.48 -19.41
C ILE A 125 5.40 7.83 -19.97
N ASP A 126 6.31 8.60 -20.59
CA ASP A 126 7.58 8.10 -21.08
C ASP A 126 8.41 7.51 -19.92
N LEU A 127 8.54 8.22 -18.79
CA LEU A 127 9.25 7.71 -17.62
C LEU A 127 8.64 6.38 -17.13
N TYR A 128 7.31 6.31 -17.03
CA TYR A 128 6.62 5.10 -16.63
C TYR A 128 6.87 3.93 -17.61
N ASN A 129 6.68 4.19 -18.90
CA ASN A 129 6.77 3.16 -19.94
C ASN A 129 8.20 2.64 -20.14
N HIS A 130 9.20 3.50 -20.00
CA HIS A 130 10.63 3.14 -20.06
C HIS A 130 11.16 2.60 -18.72
N LYS A 131 10.30 2.51 -17.67
CA LYS A 131 10.69 2.06 -16.32
C LYS A 131 11.83 2.91 -15.73
N VAL A 132 11.78 4.20 -15.97
CA VAL A 132 12.67 5.21 -15.38
C VAL A 132 12.01 5.70 -14.11
N TYR A 133 12.45 5.21 -12.96
CA TYR A 133 11.83 5.53 -11.68
C TYR A 133 12.64 6.59 -10.92
N PRO A 134 12.10 7.80 -10.71
CA PRO A 134 12.78 8.83 -9.92
C PRO A 134 13.15 8.33 -8.52
N ILE A 135 14.29 8.76 -7.99
CA ILE A 135 14.65 8.48 -6.60
C ILE A 135 13.88 9.44 -5.69
N VAL A 136 13.04 8.88 -4.84
CA VAL A 136 12.20 9.59 -3.87
C VAL A 136 12.56 9.09 -2.48
N TYR A 137 12.41 9.94 -1.45
CA TYR A 137 12.74 9.60 -0.07
C TYR A 137 11.49 9.57 0.83
N GLU A 138 11.52 8.74 1.88
CA GLU A 138 10.38 8.53 2.78
C GLU A 138 10.02 9.75 3.63
N GLN A 139 11.00 10.59 3.98
CA GLN A 139 10.84 11.74 4.86
C GLN A 139 10.83 13.04 4.06
N GLY A 140 9.92 13.96 4.37
CA GLY A 140 9.85 15.27 3.74
C GLY A 140 8.44 15.79 3.48
N SER A 141 7.38 15.00 3.73
CA SER A 141 5.99 15.46 3.60
C SER A 141 5.31 15.55 4.97
N LEU A 142 4.67 16.70 5.22
CA LEU A 142 3.74 16.91 6.33
C LEU A 142 2.29 16.58 5.93
N GLY A 143 2.02 16.38 4.64
CA GLY A 143 0.67 16.31 4.11
C GLY A 143 -0.09 17.62 4.27
N ALA A 144 0.63 18.74 4.25
CA ALA A 144 0.09 20.10 4.35
C ALA A 144 -0.58 20.52 3.04
N SER A 145 0.22 20.78 2.00
CA SER A 145 -0.25 21.00 0.63
C SER A 145 -0.15 19.71 -0.21
N GLY A 146 -0.51 18.59 0.40
CA GLY A 146 -0.23 17.25 -0.12
C GLY A 146 1.24 16.86 0.09
N ASP A 147 1.79 16.10 -0.82
CA ASP A 147 3.08 15.43 -0.73
C ASP A 147 4.20 16.21 -1.44
N LEU A 148 4.43 17.49 -1.07
CA LEU A 148 5.29 18.41 -1.82
C LEU A 148 6.67 17.85 -2.11
N SER A 149 7.45 17.48 -1.09
CA SER A 149 8.82 17.02 -1.26
C SER A 149 8.93 15.69 -2.05
N PRO A 150 8.17 14.63 -1.74
CA PRO A 150 8.19 13.43 -2.56
C PRO A 150 7.82 13.66 -4.02
N LEU A 151 6.83 14.52 -4.29
CA LEU A 151 6.40 14.84 -5.65
C LEU A 151 7.38 15.77 -6.37
N ALA A 152 8.13 16.60 -5.65
CA ALA A 152 9.24 17.35 -6.22
C ALA A 152 10.34 16.40 -6.70
N HIS A 153 10.76 15.43 -5.88
CA HIS A 153 11.68 14.38 -6.30
C HIS A 153 11.18 13.60 -7.51
N LEU A 154 9.87 13.25 -7.54
CA LEU A 154 9.25 12.57 -8.68
C LEU A 154 9.37 13.40 -9.97
N SER A 155 9.37 14.73 -9.84
CA SER A 155 9.33 15.68 -10.98
C SER A 155 10.70 16.14 -11.47
N LEU A 156 11.78 16.01 -10.68
CA LEU A 156 13.13 16.41 -11.09
C LEU A 156 13.55 15.87 -12.46
N PRO A 157 13.32 14.59 -12.80
CA PRO A 157 13.74 14.04 -14.09
C PRO A 157 13.05 14.70 -15.29
N LEU A 158 11.88 15.31 -15.14
CA LEU A 158 11.24 16.06 -16.22
C LEU A 158 12.12 17.24 -16.67
N LEU A 159 12.87 17.83 -15.74
CA LEU A 159 13.82 18.92 -15.95
C LEU A 159 15.25 18.44 -16.28
N GLY A 160 15.44 17.13 -16.42
CA GLY A 160 16.78 16.55 -16.60
C GLY A 160 17.64 16.55 -15.32
N MET A 161 17.02 16.72 -14.15
CA MET A 161 17.69 16.84 -12.85
C MET A 161 17.46 15.60 -11.98
N GLY A 162 18.24 15.48 -10.90
CA GLY A 162 18.10 14.42 -9.92
C GLY A 162 18.56 13.06 -10.41
N GLU A 163 18.23 12.04 -9.62
CA GLU A 163 18.63 10.65 -9.86
C GLU A 163 17.40 9.77 -10.14
N VAL A 164 17.62 8.73 -10.92
CA VAL A 164 16.60 7.72 -11.28
C VAL A 164 17.16 6.32 -11.11
N ASN A 165 16.28 5.36 -10.81
CA ASN A 165 16.57 3.94 -11.01
C ASN A 165 16.21 3.59 -12.46
N TYR A 166 17.19 3.13 -13.21
CA TYR A 166 17.00 2.64 -14.58
C TYR A 166 17.73 1.32 -14.76
N GLN A 167 17.01 0.28 -15.16
CA GLN A 167 17.53 -1.08 -15.32
C GLN A 167 18.25 -1.63 -14.07
N GLY A 168 17.72 -1.29 -12.87
CA GLY A 168 18.26 -1.73 -11.59
C GLY A 168 19.47 -0.91 -11.10
N ASN A 169 19.90 0.12 -11.83
CA ASN A 169 21.02 0.98 -11.46
C ASN A 169 20.55 2.41 -11.14
N LYS A 170 21.17 3.02 -10.15
CA LYS A 170 20.99 4.44 -9.81
C LYS A 170 21.83 5.30 -10.74
N CYS A 171 21.20 6.18 -11.51
CA CYS A 171 21.79 6.98 -12.57
C CYS A 171 21.34 8.44 -12.48
N GLN A 172 22.13 9.38 -13.04
CA GLN A 172 21.68 10.76 -13.24
C GLN A 172 20.56 10.80 -14.30
N ALA A 173 19.48 11.53 -14.02
CA ALA A 173 18.31 11.62 -14.93
C ALA A 173 18.72 12.15 -16.31
N SER A 174 19.55 13.18 -16.40
CA SER A 174 20.05 13.75 -17.67
C SER A 174 20.73 12.71 -18.58
N VAL A 175 21.49 11.78 -17.99
CA VAL A 175 22.17 10.70 -18.75
C VAL A 175 21.14 9.74 -19.34
N VAL A 176 20.15 9.32 -18.54
CA VAL A 176 19.11 8.38 -18.98
C VAL A 176 18.20 9.01 -20.02
N LEU A 177 17.77 10.27 -19.82
CA LEU A 177 16.96 10.99 -20.82
C LEU A 177 17.68 11.07 -22.16
N LYS A 178 18.97 11.48 -22.16
CA LYS A 178 19.78 11.53 -23.38
C LYS A 178 19.89 10.17 -24.07
N GLN A 179 20.07 9.10 -23.31
CA GLN A 179 20.12 7.72 -23.83
C GLN A 179 18.81 7.33 -24.51
N LEU A 180 17.65 7.80 -24.01
CA LEU A 180 16.32 7.54 -24.55
C LEU A 180 15.90 8.52 -25.65
N GLY A 181 16.73 9.52 -25.98
CA GLY A 181 16.39 10.56 -26.95
C GLY A 181 15.30 11.52 -26.44
N LEU A 182 15.18 11.68 -25.12
CA LEU A 182 14.21 12.54 -24.46
C LEU A 182 14.89 13.82 -23.97
N GLU A 183 14.42 14.98 -24.42
CA GLU A 183 14.94 16.27 -23.97
C GLU A 183 14.25 16.72 -22.68
N PRO A 184 14.94 17.40 -21.76
CA PRO A 184 14.30 18.06 -20.61
C PRO A 184 13.18 19.00 -21.06
N ILE A 185 12.11 19.12 -20.26
CA ILE A 185 11.01 20.05 -20.55
C ILE A 185 11.20 21.37 -19.80
N THR A 186 10.65 22.45 -20.37
CA THR A 186 10.52 23.74 -19.68
C THR A 186 9.11 23.86 -19.14
N LEU A 187 8.99 24.08 -17.83
CA LEU A 187 7.69 24.23 -17.15
C LEU A 187 7.13 25.64 -17.37
N LYS A 188 5.88 25.73 -17.76
CA LYS A 188 5.14 26.99 -17.83
C LYS A 188 4.45 27.33 -16.51
N SER A 189 3.86 28.53 -16.42
CA SER A 189 3.10 28.99 -15.25
C SER A 189 2.17 27.89 -14.72
N LYS A 190 2.10 27.75 -13.40
CA LYS A 190 1.30 26.76 -12.65
C LYS A 190 1.85 25.31 -12.66
N GLU A 191 2.69 24.91 -13.64
CA GLU A 191 3.07 23.50 -13.79
C GLU A 191 3.91 22.97 -12.63
N GLY A 192 4.80 23.75 -12.07
CA GLY A 192 5.57 23.36 -10.88
C GLY A 192 4.61 22.98 -9.74
N LEU A 193 3.64 23.84 -9.44
CA LEU A 193 2.67 23.59 -8.39
C LEU A 193 1.75 22.40 -8.74
N ALA A 194 1.31 22.24 -9.98
CA ALA A 194 0.50 21.11 -10.43
C ALA A 194 1.23 19.76 -10.25
N LEU A 195 2.54 19.76 -10.43
CA LEU A 195 3.38 18.58 -10.24
C LEU A 195 3.59 18.25 -8.76
N LEU A 196 3.80 19.25 -7.91
CA LEU A 196 4.16 19.06 -6.49
C LEU A 196 2.96 18.93 -5.56
N ASN A 197 1.86 19.65 -5.82
CA ASN A 197 0.64 19.51 -5.05
C ASN A 197 -0.03 18.16 -5.32
N GLY A 198 -0.72 17.65 -4.31
CA GLY A 198 -1.52 16.45 -4.40
C GLY A 198 -1.07 15.34 -3.48
N THR A 199 -1.82 14.25 -3.48
CA THR A 199 -1.72 13.17 -2.51
C THR A 199 -1.11 11.88 -3.10
N GLN A 200 -0.37 11.97 -4.21
CA GLN A 200 0.03 10.79 -4.97
C GLN A 200 1.08 9.93 -4.28
N PHE A 201 1.89 10.48 -3.35
CA PHE A 201 2.77 9.67 -2.50
C PHE A 201 1.91 8.85 -1.51
N MET A 202 1.06 9.50 -0.74
CA MET A 202 0.11 8.81 0.15
C MET A 202 -0.75 7.81 -0.60
N SER A 203 -1.35 8.21 -1.73
CA SER A 203 -2.22 7.34 -2.52
C SER A 203 -1.47 6.11 -3.08
N ALA A 204 -0.21 6.24 -3.48
CA ALA A 204 0.61 5.12 -3.94
C ALA A 204 0.87 4.10 -2.84
N TYR A 205 1.24 4.57 -1.64
CA TYR A 205 1.34 3.69 -0.48
C TYR A 205 0.01 3.03 -0.14
N GLY A 206 -1.10 3.79 -0.18
CA GLY A 206 -2.44 3.26 0.11
C GLY A 206 -2.87 2.17 -0.84
N VAL A 207 -2.68 2.36 -2.13
CA VAL A 207 -2.97 1.33 -3.15
C VAL A 207 -2.16 0.07 -2.88
N TRP A 208 -0.85 0.19 -2.65
CA TRP A 208 -0.01 -0.95 -2.33
C TRP A 208 -0.47 -1.65 -1.04
N CYS A 209 -0.72 -0.86 0.02
CA CYS A 209 -1.19 -1.38 1.30
C CYS A 209 -2.50 -2.16 1.15
N LEU A 210 -3.44 -1.67 0.34
CA LEU A 210 -4.74 -2.30 0.14
C LEU A 210 -4.66 -3.57 -0.71
N LEU A 211 -3.86 -3.57 -1.78
CA LEU A 211 -3.61 -4.77 -2.58
C LEU A 211 -3.01 -5.89 -1.71
N LYS A 212 -2.03 -5.54 -0.88
CA LYS A 212 -1.42 -6.47 0.08
C LYS A 212 -2.41 -6.91 1.17
N SER A 213 -3.16 -5.98 1.78
CA SER A 213 -4.13 -6.29 2.84
C SER A 213 -5.22 -7.24 2.36
N ASN A 214 -5.72 -7.07 1.14
CA ASN A 214 -6.71 -7.96 0.53
C ASN A 214 -6.16 -9.39 0.39
N LYS A 215 -4.90 -9.53 -0.05
CA LYS A 215 -4.21 -10.81 -0.11
C LYS A 215 -3.99 -11.40 1.28
N LEU A 216 -3.50 -10.61 2.25
CA LEU A 216 -3.24 -11.06 3.62
C LEU A 216 -4.52 -11.52 4.33
N ASN A 217 -5.66 -10.87 4.11
CA ASN A 217 -6.97 -11.29 4.63
C ASN A 217 -7.35 -12.72 4.18
N THR A 218 -7.09 -13.05 2.93
CA THR A 218 -7.36 -14.40 2.38
C THR A 218 -6.35 -15.42 2.90
N LEU A 219 -5.06 -15.05 2.93
CA LEU A 219 -3.98 -15.88 3.47
C LEU A 219 -4.21 -16.21 4.95
N ALA A 220 -4.61 -15.24 5.76
CA ALA A 220 -4.87 -15.43 7.18
C ALA A 220 -5.97 -16.46 7.43
N ASP A 221 -7.04 -16.45 6.63
CA ASP A 221 -8.10 -17.46 6.74
C ASP A 221 -7.58 -18.86 6.36
N LEU A 222 -6.79 -18.97 5.30
CA LEU A 222 -6.21 -20.25 4.88
C LEU A 222 -5.23 -20.79 5.91
N ILE A 223 -4.29 -19.96 6.37
CA ILE A 223 -3.27 -20.34 7.36
C ILE A 223 -3.92 -20.62 8.72
N GLY A 224 -4.92 -19.81 9.11
CA GLY A 224 -5.71 -20.05 10.31
C GLY A 224 -6.46 -21.39 10.27
N ALA A 225 -6.94 -21.82 9.09
CA ALA A 225 -7.53 -23.14 8.91
C ALA A 225 -6.50 -24.26 9.06
N ILE A 226 -5.29 -24.10 8.52
CA ILE A 226 -4.19 -25.06 8.72
C ILE A 226 -3.82 -25.17 10.21
N SER A 227 -3.72 -24.01 10.88
CA SER A 227 -3.49 -23.95 12.34
C SER A 227 -4.58 -24.64 13.15
N LEU A 228 -5.85 -24.48 12.76
CA LEU A 228 -7.00 -25.10 13.43
C LEU A 228 -6.93 -26.64 13.35
N ASP A 229 -6.65 -27.20 12.18
CA ASP A 229 -6.43 -28.63 12.00
C ASP A 229 -5.20 -29.12 12.78
N GLY A 230 -4.06 -28.40 12.64
CA GLY A 230 -2.85 -28.73 13.39
C GLY A 230 -3.05 -28.74 14.91
N PHE A 231 -3.87 -27.83 15.44
CA PHE A 231 -4.23 -27.75 16.85
C PHE A 231 -5.28 -28.77 17.30
N ASP A 232 -5.92 -29.50 16.38
CA ASP A 232 -7.08 -30.35 16.63
C ASP A 232 -8.28 -29.54 17.17
N GLY A 233 -8.57 -28.43 16.50
CA GLY A 233 -9.61 -27.49 16.88
C GLY A 233 -11.02 -27.98 16.50
N ARG A 234 -12.01 -27.22 16.91
CA ARG A 234 -13.45 -27.52 16.74
C ARG A 234 -14.06 -26.78 15.55
N SER A 235 -15.01 -27.42 14.86
CA SER A 235 -15.74 -26.84 13.72
C SER A 235 -16.93 -25.98 14.10
N GLU A 236 -17.52 -26.18 15.28
CA GLU A 236 -18.78 -25.54 15.69
C GLU A 236 -18.71 -24.00 15.70
N PRO A 237 -17.59 -23.35 16.08
CA PRO A 237 -17.49 -21.89 16.05
C PRO A 237 -17.65 -21.27 14.64
N PHE A 238 -17.59 -22.07 13.60
CA PHE A 238 -17.68 -21.61 12.21
C PHE A 238 -19.03 -21.89 11.55
N LYS A 239 -20.03 -22.47 12.28
CA LYS A 239 -21.36 -22.74 11.76
C LYS A 239 -22.13 -21.46 11.47
N ASP A 240 -22.90 -21.43 10.38
CA ASP A 240 -23.64 -20.25 9.92
C ASP A 240 -24.60 -19.68 10.98
N ASN A 241 -25.23 -20.56 11.78
CA ASN A 241 -26.21 -20.15 12.80
C ASN A 241 -25.67 -19.06 13.75
N ILE A 242 -24.36 -19.15 14.14
CA ILE A 242 -23.73 -18.18 15.04
C ILE A 242 -23.53 -16.85 14.36
N HIS A 243 -23.24 -16.88 13.05
CA HIS A 243 -22.84 -15.67 12.30
C HIS A 243 -24.04 -14.91 11.74
N ILE A 244 -25.14 -15.62 11.41
CA ILE A 244 -26.38 -15.01 10.93
C ILE A 244 -27.03 -14.13 12.00
N ILE A 245 -26.97 -14.50 13.28
CA ILE A 245 -27.50 -13.68 14.38
C ILE A 245 -26.62 -12.50 14.78
N ARG A 246 -25.39 -12.38 14.19
CA ARG A 246 -24.47 -11.25 14.32
C ARG A 246 -23.82 -10.97 12.96
N PRO A 247 -24.55 -10.38 12.00
CA PRO A 247 -24.24 -10.47 10.57
C PRO A 247 -23.25 -9.40 10.09
N HIS A 248 -22.08 -9.25 10.73
CA HIS A 248 -20.97 -8.49 10.16
C HIS A 248 -20.46 -9.18 8.90
N LYS A 249 -20.31 -8.42 7.81
CA LYS A 249 -19.96 -8.98 6.49
C LYS A 249 -18.65 -9.78 6.51
N GLY A 250 -17.60 -9.21 7.08
CA GLY A 250 -16.30 -9.86 7.18
C GLY A 250 -16.35 -11.12 8.06
N GLN A 251 -17.14 -11.12 9.15
CA GLN A 251 -17.33 -12.29 10.01
C GLN A 251 -17.99 -13.46 9.25
N LEU A 252 -19.05 -13.18 8.48
CA LEU A 252 -19.71 -14.16 7.61
C LEU A 252 -18.76 -14.72 6.55
N GLN A 253 -17.99 -13.85 5.90
CA GLN A 253 -17.00 -14.25 4.88
C GLN A 253 -15.92 -15.15 5.47
N THR A 254 -15.34 -14.77 6.61
CA THR A 254 -14.30 -15.56 7.28
C THR A 254 -14.82 -16.92 7.73
N ALA A 255 -15.99 -17.00 8.37
CA ALA A 255 -16.55 -18.28 8.79
C ALA A 255 -16.77 -19.22 7.60
N ARG A 256 -17.27 -18.69 6.47
CA ARG A 256 -17.41 -19.46 5.23
C ARG A 256 -16.06 -19.93 4.71
N ALA A 257 -15.06 -19.04 4.62
CA ALA A 257 -13.72 -19.36 4.14
C ALA A 257 -13.06 -20.47 4.96
N ILE A 258 -13.17 -20.44 6.29
CA ILE A 258 -12.64 -21.51 7.16
C ILE A 258 -13.31 -22.84 6.86
N ARG A 259 -14.66 -22.88 6.73
CA ARG A 259 -15.39 -24.12 6.39
C ARG A 259 -14.98 -24.67 5.02
N GLU A 260 -14.85 -23.80 4.02
CA GLU A 260 -14.42 -24.19 2.66
C GLU A 260 -12.98 -24.70 2.65
N ASN A 261 -12.08 -24.04 3.38
CA ASN A 261 -10.68 -24.48 3.48
C ASN A 261 -10.53 -25.83 4.17
N LEU A 262 -11.43 -26.19 5.10
CA LEU A 262 -11.38 -27.41 5.89
C LEU A 262 -12.34 -28.51 5.38
N ALA A 263 -13.03 -28.30 4.27
CA ALA A 263 -13.99 -29.27 3.73
C ALA A 263 -13.29 -30.59 3.39
N GLY A 264 -13.73 -31.68 4.02
CA GLY A 264 -13.15 -33.02 3.84
C GLY A 264 -11.93 -33.34 4.73
N SER A 265 -11.61 -32.51 5.74
CA SER A 265 -10.56 -32.81 6.70
C SER A 265 -10.95 -33.97 7.60
N GLU A 266 -10.12 -35.04 7.59
CA GLU A 266 -10.24 -36.18 8.50
C GLU A 266 -9.88 -35.77 9.94
N ILE A 267 -8.95 -34.83 10.11
CA ILE A 267 -8.53 -34.30 11.43
C ILE A 267 -9.71 -33.56 12.08
N LEU A 268 -10.38 -32.70 11.30
CA LEU A 268 -11.53 -31.93 11.82
C LEU A 268 -12.72 -32.83 12.18
N ALA A 269 -12.91 -33.92 11.43
CA ALA A 269 -14.03 -34.84 11.60
C ALA A 269 -13.94 -35.72 12.86
N GLN A 270 -12.78 -35.76 13.54
CA GLN A 270 -12.60 -36.59 14.74
C GLN A 270 -13.44 -36.09 15.90
N ALA A 271 -13.78 -37.01 16.81
CA ALA A 271 -14.36 -36.65 18.12
C ALA A 271 -13.37 -35.78 18.92
N LYS A 272 -13.83 -34.65 19.40
CA LYS A 272 -12.98 -33.69 20.13
C LYS A 272 -13.09 -33.90 21.64
N VAL A 273 -11.92 -34.03 22.29
CA VAL A 273 -11.84 -34.20 23.74
C VAL A 273 -12.18 -32.89 24.49
N GLN A 274 -11.71 -31.77 23.96
CA GLN A 274 -11.88 -30.47 24.60
C GLN A 274 -13.24 -29.88 24.30
N VAL A 275 -13.92 -29.29 25.30
CA VAL A 275 -15.25 -28.69 25.17
C VAL A 275 -15.24 -27.45 24.29
N GLN A 276 -14.17 -26.65 24.36
CA GLN A 276 -14.02 -25.45 23.52
C GLN A 276 -12.53 -25.14 23.26
N ASP A 277 -12.28 -24.33 22.22
CA ASP A 277 -10.95 -23.87 21.86
C ASP A 277 -10.60 -22.52 22.50
N PRO A 278 -9.30 -22.18 22.60
CA PRO A 278 -8.85 -20.82 22.90
C PRO A 278 -9.42 -19.80 21.89
N TYR A 279 -9.50 -18.53 22.28
CA TYR A 279 -10.06 -17.46 21.47
C TYR A 279 -9.33 -17.28 20.14
N SER A 280 -8.01 -17.50 20.09
CA SER A 280 -7.24 -17.39 18.85
C SER A 280 -7.68 -18.37 17.75
N PHE A 281 -8.41 -19.42 18.09
CA PHE A 281 -9.05 -20.33 17.15
C PHE A 281 -10.56 -20.08 17.02
N ARG A 282 -11.31 -20.10 18.12
CA ARG A 282 -12.78 -20.00 18.02
C ARG A 282 -13.28 -18.60 17.63
N CYS A 283 -12.48 -17.55 17.81
CA CYS A 283 -12.82 -16.17 17.45
C CYS A 283 -12.18 -15.71 16.13
N ILE A 284 -11.62 -16.62 15.33
CA ILE A 284 -11.13 -16.30 13.98
C ILE A 284 -12.16 -15.49 13.17
N PRO A 285 -13.45 -15.89 13.09
CA PRO A 285 -14.42 -15.14 12.29
C PRO A 285 -14.62 -13.71 12.76
N GLN A 286 -14.61 -13.47 14.06
CA GLN A 286 -14.81 -12.14 14.63
C GLN A 286 -13.63 -11.22 14.41
N VAL A 287 -12.38 -11.72 14.58
CA VAL A 287 -11.17 -10.90 14.47
C VAL A 287 -10.77 -10.68 13.02
N HIS A 288 -10.64 -11.74 12.22
CA HIS A 288 -10.33 -11.61 10.79
C HIS A 288 -11.44 -10.85 10.06
N GLY A 289 -12.72 -11.09 10.46
CA GLY A 289 -13.87 -10.39 9.89
C GLY A 289 -13.83 -8.89 10.13
N ALA A 290 -13.48 -8.45 11.34
CA ALA A 290 -13.34 -7.03 11.65
C ALA A 290 -12.24 -6.37 10.78
N THR A 291 -11.12 -7.04 10.56
CA THR A 291 -10.06 -6.57 9.66
C THR A 291 -10.56 -6.44 8.22
N LYS A 292 -11.36 -7.40 7.72
CA LYS A 292 -11.95 -7.33 6.36
C LYS A 292 -12.91 -6.16 6.22
N ASP A 293 -13.78 -5.92 7.21
CA ASP A 293 -14.72 -4.80 7.19
C ASP A 293 -13.97 -3.46 7.22
N ALA A 294 -12.92 -3.34 8.03
CA ALA A 294 -12.05 -2.16 8.06
C ALA A 294 -11.34 -1.96 6.70
N THR A 295 -10.76 -3.02 6.12
CA THR A 295 -10.11 -2.98 4.80
C THR A 295 -11.08 -2.53 3.72
N ALA A 296 -12.34 -3.00 3.76
CA ALA A 296 -13.37 -2.61 2.79
C ALA A 296 -13.73 -1.12 2.88
N TYR A 297 -13.80 -0.55 4.08
CA TYR A 297 -13.98 0.89 4.26
C TYR A 297 -12.81 1.68 3.67
N VAL A 298 -11.58 1.30 4.00
CA VAL A 298 -10.38 1.99 3.51
C VAL A 298 -10.25 1.87 1.98
N ASN A 299 -10.62 0.72 1.39
CA ASN A 299 -10.71 0.56 -0.07
C ASN A 299 -11.59 1.66 -0.70
N SER A 300 -12.77 1.94 -0.13
CA SER A 300 -13.68 2.96 -0.68
C SER A 300 -13.11 4.37 -0.64
N VAL A 301 -12.34 4.70 0.40
CA VAL A 301 -11.67 6.01 0.52
C VAL A 301 -10.60 6.15 -0.56
N PHE A 302 -9.74 5.15 -0.72
CA PHE A 302 -8.66 5.22 -1.71
C PHE A 302 -9.16 5.10 -3.16
N GLU A 303 -10.22 4.35 -3.43
CA GLU A 303 -10.84 4.34 -4.77
C GLU A 303 -11.40 5.71 -5.15
N THR A 304 -11.92 6.48 -4.20
CA THR A 304 -12.30 7.88 -4.42
C THR A 304 -11.07 8.73 -4.72
N GLU A 305 -10.04 8.64 -3.88
CA GLU A 305 -8.85 9.48 -3.98
C GLU A 305 -8.06 9.30 -5.28
N ILE A 306 -7.83 8.07 -5.72
CA ILE A 306 -7.09 7.78 -6.95
C ILE A 306 -7.81 8.23 -8.24
N ASN A 307 -9.09 8.57 -8.12
CA ASN A 307 -9.92 9.13 -9.19
C ASN A 307 -10.19 10.62 -8.99
N SER A 308 -9.42 11.31 -8.16
CA SER A 308 -9.63 12.71 -7.80
C SER A 308 -8.55 13.62 -8.37
N VAL A 309 -8.89 14.91 -8.49
CA VAL A 309 -7.93 15.99 -8.73
C VAL A 309 -7.56 16.59 -7.39
N THR A 310 -6.30 16.49 -7.01
CA THR A 310 -5.81 16.81 -5.67
C THR A 310 -4.73 17.90 -5.65
N ASP A 311 -4.55 18.63 -6.75
CA ASP A 311 -3.68 19.82 -6.79
C ASP A 311 -4.46 21.12 -6.52
N ASN A 312 -3.76 22.25 -6.49
CA ASN A 312 -4.30 23.58 -6.23
C ASN A 312 -3.44 24.66 -6.91
N PRO A 313 -4.02 25.73 -7.48
CA PRO A 313 -5.46 25.94 -7.70
C PRO A 313 -6.02 25.02 -8.79
N THR A 314 -7.31 24.76 -8.77
CA THR A 314 -8.00 23.95 -9.77
C THR A 314 -8.62 24.86 -10.84
N VAL A 315 -8.51 24.46 -12.10
CA VAL A 315 -8.94 25.25 -13.27
C VAL A 315 -10.20 24.66 -13.90
N PHE A 316 -11.21 25.46 -14.10
CA PHE A 316 -12.51 25.11 -14.67
C PHE A 316 -12.77 25.95 -15.92
N PRO A 317 -12.27 25.52 -17.10
CA PRO A 317 -12.44 26.28 -18.35
C PRO A 317 -13.89 26.50 -18.74
N GLU A 318 -14.76 25.54 -18.44
CA GLU A 318 -16.20 25.55 -18.73
C GLU A 318 -16.96 26.63 -17.95
N ASP A 319 -16.49 26.97 -16.75
CA ASP A 319 -17.13 27.94 -15.87
C ASP A 319 -16.38 29.29 -15.85
N ASP A 320 -15.29 29.41 -16.62
CA ASP A 320 -14.34 30.55 -16.60
C ASP A 320 -13.77 30.85 -15.21
N GLU A 321 -13.51 29.78 -14.39
CA GLU A 321 -13.06 29.90 -13.02
C GLU A 321 -11.69 29.25 -12.76
N ILE A 322 -10.94 29.85 -11.83
CA ILE A 322 -9.73 29.30 -11.22
C ILE A 322 -9.91 29.41 -9.70
N ILE A 323 -10.01 28.27 -9.03
CA ILE A 323 -10.39 28.22 -7.63
C ILE A 323 -9.23 27.67 -6.78
N SER A 324 -8.82 28.45 -5.77
CA SER A 324 -7.92 27.96 -4.73
C SER A 324 -8.71 27.30 -3.60
N GLY A 325 -8.43 26.04 -3.33
CA GLY A 325 -9.12 25.22 -2.33
C GLY A 325 -8.15 24.30 -1.58
N GLY A 326 -8.67 23.28 -0.93
CA GLY A 326 -7.93 22.37 -0.05
C GLY A 326 -7.92 20.90 -0.49
N ASN A 327 -8.15 20.59 -1.76
CA ASN A 327 -8.23 19.19 -2.24
C ASN A 327 -6.92 18.40 -2.09
N PHE A 328 -5.81 19.08 -1.84
CA PHE A 328 -4.52 18.47 -1.51
C PHE A 328 -4.45 17.93 -0.08
N HIS A 329 -5.40 18.27 0.80
CA HIS A 329 -5.30 17.93 2.23
C HIS A 329 -5.49 16.43 2.45
N GLY A 330 -4.43 15.76 2.92
CA GLY A 330 -4.39 14.30 3.06
C GLY A 330 -5.15 13.71 4.25
N GLN A 331 -5.98 14.47 4.97
CA GLN A 331 -6.66 14.00 6.19
C GLN A 331 -7.50 12.73 5.99
N PRO A 332 -8.29 12.59 4.91
CA PRO A 332 -9.03 11.34 4.67
C PRO A 332 -8.12 10.11 4.57
N LEU A 333 -6.94 10.27 3.95
CA LEU A 333 -5.96 9.21 3.80
C LEU A 333 -5.24 8.91 5.11
N ALA A 334 -4.84 9.95 5.85
CA ALA A 334 -4.12 9.81 7.11
C ALA A 334 -4.92 8.97 8.14
N ILE A 335 -6.20 9.32 8.34
CA ILE A 335 -7.10 8.57 9.23
C ILE A 335 -7.27 7.13 8.71
N SER A 336 -7.43 6.95 7.41
CA SER A 336 -7.62 5.64 6.79
C SER A 336 -6.37 4.75 6.95
N PHE A 337 -5.16 5.30 6.85
CA PHE A 337 -3.92 4.57 7.10
C PHE A 337 -3.79 4.10 8.54
N ASP A 338 -4.04 4.99 9.51
CA ASP A 338 -3.96 4.62 10.92
C ASP A 338 -5.02 3.55 11.26
N PHE A 339 -6.23 3.67 10.72
CA PHE A 339 -7.29 2.67 10.88
C PHE A 339 -6.92 1.32 10.25
N LEU A 340 -6.35 1.32 9.04
CA LEU A 340 -5.88 0.11 8.36
C LEU A 340 -4.72 -0.54 9.12
N ALA A 341 -3.75 0.26 9.60
CA ALA A 341 -2.62 -0.25 10.35
C ALA A 341 -3.07 -0.98 11.62
N ILE A 342 -4.00 -0.41 12.38
CA ILE A 342 -4.59 -1.04 13.58
C ILE A 342 -5.29 -2.35 13.21
N ALA A 343 -6.13 -2.33 12.17
CA ALA A 343 -6.89 -3.52 11.76
C ALA A 343 -5.98 -4.67 11.30
N ILE A 344 -4.95 -4.39 10.50
CA ILE A 344 -4.01 -5.40 10.02
C ILE A 344 -3.07 -5.87 11.15
N ALA A 345 -2.67 -5.01 12.08
CA ALA A 345 -1.88 -5.42 13.25
C ALA A 345 -2.62 -6.46 14.10
N GLU A 346 -3.94 -6.34 14.26
CA GLU A 346 -4.75 -7.33 14.99
C GLU A 346 -4.83 -8.68 14.27
N LEU A 347 -4.82 -8.69 12.93
CA LEU A 347 -4.69 -9.91 12.16
C LEU A 347 -3.37 -10.65 12.47
N GLY A 348 -2.27 -9.89 12.58
CA GLY A 348 -0.98 -10.42 13.00
C GLY A 348 -0.94 -10.85 14.48
N SER A 349 -1.60 -10.10 15.35
CA SER A 349 -1.68 -10.39 16.80
C SER A 349 -2.37 -11.73 17.06
N ILE A 350 -3.51 -12.00 16.44
CA ILE A 350 -4.19 -13.29 16.61
C ILE A 350 -3.42 -14.45 15.96
N SER A 351 -2.69 -14.20 14.86
CA SER A 351 -1.79 -15.18 14.22
C SER A 351 -0.71 -15.62 15.21
N GLU A 352 -0.01 -14.69 15.85
CA GLU A 352 1.00 -14.99 16.84
C GLU A 352 0.44 -15.78 18.02
N ARG A 353 -0.78 -15.49 18.51
CA ARG A 353 -1.44 -16.28 19.56
C ARG A 353 -1.67 -17.72 19.12
N ARG A 354 -1.97 -18.01 17.85
CA ARG A 354 -2.07 -19.37 17.33
C ARG A 354 -0.69 -20.07 17.31
N VAL A 355 0.35 -19.35 16.89
CA VAL A 355 1.73 -19.87 16.97
C VAL A 355 2.08 -20.30 18.38
N TYR A 356 1.80 -19.46 19.37
CA TYR A 356 2.01 -19.80 20.79
C TYR A 356 1.26 -21.06 21.21
N GLN A 357 -0.02 -21.20 20.83
CA GLN A 357 -0.82 -22.38 21.16
C GLN A 357 -0.28 -23.65 20.51
N LEU A 358 0.15 -23.59 19.26
CA LEU A 358 0.70 -24.74 18.54
C LEU A 358 1.96 -25.32 19.19
N ILE A 359 2.81 -24.46 19.75
CA ILE A 359 4.08 -24.89 20.37
C ILE A 359 3.96 -25.23 21.87
N SER A 360 2.78 -25.06 22.47
CA SER A 360 2.58 -25.12 23.92
C SER A 360 2.63 -26.55 24.52
N GLY A 361 2.74 -27.59 23.71
CA GLY A 361 2.71 -28.97 24.18
C GLY A 361 1.31 -29.47 24.60
N THR A 362 0.24 -28.77 24.16
CA THR A 362 -1.15 -29.15 24.39
C THR A 362 -1.75 -29.88 23.20
N ARG A 363 -2.94 -30.44 23.34
CA ARG A 363 -3.67 -31.13 22.26
C ARG A 363 -2.87 -32.27 21.63
N ASN A 364 -2.12 -33.03 22.44
CA ASN A 364 -1.24 -34.13 21.97
C ASN A 364 -0.15 -33.69 20.97
N LEU A 365 0.18 -32.38 20.88
CA LEU A 365 1.37 -31.91 20.19
C LEU A 365 2.57 -31.96 21.14
N PRO A 366 3.77 -32.31 20.66
CA PRO A 366 4.96 -32.18 21.47
C PRO A 366 5.27 -30.70 21.75
N ALA A 367 5.82 -30.41 22.92
CA ALA A 367 6.29 -29.06 23.24
C ALA A 367 7.28 -28.59 22.14
N PHE A 368 7.10 -27.35 21.70
CA PHE A 368 7.89 -26.71 20.65
C PHE A 368 7.92 -27.46 19.31
N LEU A 369 6.94 -28.35 19.06
CA LEU A 369 6.78 -29.10 17.81
C LEU A 369 8.02 -29.90 17.38
N VAL A 370 8.78 -30.42 18.33
CA VAL A 370 9.98 -31.24 18.07
C VAL A 370 9.95 -32.58 18.79
N ALA A 371 10.65 -33.55 18.20
CA ALA A 371 11.03 -34.76 18.90
C ALA A 371 12.18 -34.46 19.88
N LYS A 372 12.21 -35.15 21.03
CA LYS A 372 13.25 -35.00 22.07
C LYS A 372 13.41 -33.56 22.56
N PRO A 373 12.35 -32.94 23.15
CA PRO A 373 12.47 -31.61 23.78
C PRO A 373 13.57 -31.62 24.84
N GLY A 374 14.34 -30.53 24.92
CA GLY A 374 15.51 -30.41 25.77
C GLY A 374 16.83 -30.63 25.03
N LEU A 375 16.93 -31.66 24.19
CA LEU A 375 18.02 -31.76 23.20
C LEU A 375 17.78 -30.78 22.05
N ASN A 376 16.52 -30.68 21.62
CA ASN A 376 16.07 -29.74 20.59
C ASN A 376 15.20 -28.66 21.21
N SER A 377 15.40 -27.40 20.76
CA SER A 377 14.57 -26.23 21.10
C SER A 377 13.41 -26.01 20.11
N GLY A 378 13.54 -26.54 18.91
CA GLY A 378 12.51 -26.54 17.87
C GLY A 378 11.96 -25.16 17.51
N PHE A 379 10.66 -25.01 17.64
CA PHE A 379 9.94 -23.79 17.25
C PHE A 379 9.79 -22.75 18.39
N MET A 380 10.55 -22.88 19.48
CA MET A 380 10.53 -21.92 20.58
C MET A 380 10.88 -20.51 20.11
N ILE A 381 12.01 -20.34 19.44
CA ILE A 381 12.52 -19.03 19.03
C ILE A 381 11.78 -18.42 17.83
N PRO A 382 11.29 -19.18 16.84
CA PRO A 382 10.33 -18.64 15.87
C PRO A 382 9.12 -17.93 16.49
N GLN A 383 8.56 -18.43 17.61
CA GLN A 383 7.49 -17.73 18.33
C GLN A 383 8.00 -16.43 18.96
N TYR A 384 9.22 -16.39 19.51
CA TYR A 384 9.80 -15.14 20.03
C TYR A 384 9.95 -14.10 18.92
N THR A 385 10.37 -14.51 17.72
CA THR A 385 10.41 -13.63 16.55
C THR A 385 9.03 -13.06 16.23
N ALA A 386 7.99 -13.92 16.22
CA ALA A 386 6.62 -13.46 16.00
C ALA A 386 6.15 -12.48 17.09
N ALA A 387 6.42 -12.76 18.38
CA ALA A 387 6.08 -11.88 19.49
C ALA A 387 6.79 -10.52 19.41
N SER A 388 8.07 -10.51 19.00
CA SER A 388 8.84 -9.29 18.77
C SER A 388 8.22 -8.42 17.68
N ILE A 389 7.83 -9.02 16.54
CA ILE A 389 7.17 -8.32 15.43
C ILE A 389 5.83 -7.75 15.87
N VAL A 390 5.01 -8.50 16.60
CA VAL A 390 3.73 -8.01 17.16
C VAL A 390 3.96 -6.82 18.10
N SER A 391 4.98 -6.88 18.94
CA SER A 391 5.33 -5.75 19.83
C SER A 391 5.72 -4.50 19.04
N GLN A 392 6.50 -4.64 17.96
CA GLN A 392 6.83 -3.54 17.06
C GLN A 392 5.58 -2.95 16.39
N ASN A 393 4.67 -3.80 15.93
CA ASN A 393 3.41 -3.33 15.30
C ASN A 393 2.58 -2.48 16.26
N LYS A 394 2.54 -2.78 17.56
CA LYS A 394 1.84 -1.95 18.56
C LYS A 394 2.38 -0.52 18.60
N GLN A 395 3.70 -0.35 18.48
CA GLN A 395 4.32 0.98 18.42
C GLN A 395 4.01 1.69 17.10
N LEU A 396 4.06 0.96 15.98
CA LEU A 396 3.72 1.49 14.65
C LEU A 396 2.24 1.88 14.50
N CYS A 397 1.35 1.32 15.33
CA CYS A 397 -0.09 1.65 15.34
C CYS A 397 -0.42 2.91 16.17
N THR A 398 0.56 3.63 16.74
CA THR A 398 0.32 4.95 17.32
C THR A 398 -0.15 5.89 16.21
N PRO A 399 -1.35 6.54 16.29
CA PRO A 399 -1.87 7.35 15.22
C PRO A 399 -0.96 8.52 14.85
N ALA A 400 -0.70 8.70 13.55
CA ALA A 400 -0.01 9.87 13.01
C ALA A 400 -1.00 10.97 12.61
N SER A 401 -2.23 10.59 12.24
CA SER A 401 -3.28 11.51 11.77
C SER A 401 -3.76 12.52 12.81
N ILE A 402 -3.41 12.35 14.08
CA ILE A 402 -3.74 13.26 15.17
C ILE A 402 -2.62 14.25 15.48
N ASP A 403 -1.47 14.14 14.82
CA ASP A 403 -0.32 15.01 15.02
C ASP A 403 -0.28 16.06 13.91
N SER A 404 -0.43 17.34 14.31
CA SER A 404 -0.42 18.47 13.38
C SER A 404 0.63 19.47 13.80
N ILE A 405 1.52 19.86 12.87
CA ILE A 405 2.63 20.78 13.09
C ILE A 405 2.45 22.00 12.20
N VAL A 406 2.41 23.19 12.80
CA VAL A 406 2.30 24.45 12.05
C VAL A 406 3.53 24.69 11.18
N SER A 407 3.31 25.08 9.92
CA SER A 407 4.36 25.38 8.95
C SER A 407 4.04 26.62 8.10
N SER A 408 4.95 27.02 7.20
CA SER A 408 4.79 28.13 6.25
C SER A 408 4.30 29.43 6.90
N ASN A 409 4.98 29.86 8.00
CA ASN A 409 4.62 31.08 8.77
C ASN A 409 3.14 31.10 9.25
N GLY A 410 2.57 29.94 9.59
CA GLY A 410 1.19 29.81 10.03
C GLY A 410 0.16 29.73 8.91
N GLN A 411 0.56 29.79 7.64
CA GLN A 411 -0.36 29.58 6.51
C GLN A 411 -0.90 28.14 6.47
N GLU A 412 -0.05 27.18 6.86
CA GLU A 412 -0.36 25.76 6.98
C GLU A 412 -0.46 25.41 8.47
N ASP A 413 -1.53 25.87 9.11
CA ASP A 413 -1.77 25.77 10.56
C ASP A 413 -2.40 24.45 11.01
N HIS A 414 -2.91 23.66 10.06
CA HIS A 414 -3.39 22.31 10.27
C HIS A 414 -2.97 21.39 9.11
N VAL A 415 -2.24 20.31 9.42
CA VAL A 415 -1.68 19.36 8.46
C VAL A 415 -2.07 17.94 8.81
N SER A 416 -2.07 17.03 7.83
CA SER A 416 -2.59 15.67 7.99
C SER A 416 -1.60 14.67 8.58
N MET A 417 -0.29 14.90 8.44
CA MET A 417 0.77 13.92 8.70
C MET A 417 0.57 12.57 7.99
N GLY A 418 -0.15 12.59 6.87
CA GLY A 418 -0.56 11.39 6.16
C GLY A 418 0.60 10.60 5.56
N ALA A 419 1.72 11.24 5.21
CA ALA A 419 2.92 10.54 4.75
C ALA A 419 3.53 9.65 5.86
N ASN A 420 3.54 10.13 7.12
CA ASN A 420 3.97 9.34 8.27
C ASN A 420 3.00 8.17 8.54
N ALA A 421 1.69 8.40 8.43
CA ALA A 421 0.68 7.35 8.53
C ALA A 421 0.89 6.27 7.44
N ALA A 422 1.17 6.68 6.20
CA ALA A 422 1.40 5.81 5.05
C ALA A 422 2.61 4.89 5.25
N THR A 423 3.77 5.46 5.57
CA THR A 423 5.03 4.69 5.76
C THR A 423 4.96 3.74 6.96
N LYS A 424 4.25 4.12 8.03
CA LYS A 424 3.99 3.22 9.17
C LYS A 424 3.07 2.06 8.80
N CYS A 425 1.96 2.34 8.10
CA CYS A 425 1.03 1.32 7.63
C CYS A 425 1.73 0.29 6.72
N TYR A 426 2.57 0.76 5.80
CA TYR A 426 3.40 -0.10 4.95
C TYR A 426 4.22 -1.09 5.79
N LYS A 427 4.94 -0.61 6.81
CA LYS A 427 5.75 -1.46 7.71
C LYS A 427 4.92 -2.47 8.50
N VAL A 428 3.73 -2.08 8.97
CA VAL A 428 2.80 -3.00 9.65
C VAL A 428 2.38 -4.15 8.73
N ILE A 429 2.07 -3.84 7.47
CA ILE A 429 1.65 -4.84 6.49
C ILE A 429 2.78 -5.81 6.16
N GLU A 430 4.01 -5.33 5.94
CA GLU A 430 5.19 -6.19 5.78
C GLU A 430 5.42 -7.10 6.99
N ASN A 431 5.24 -6.57 8.19
CA ASN A 431 5.36 -7.33 9.43
C ASN A 431 4.29 -8.42 9.55
N VAL A 432 3.05 -8.14 9.16
CA VAL A 432 1.97 -9.14 9.20
C VAL A 432 2.19 -10.23 8.16
N GLU A 433 2.73 -9.93 6.99
CA GLU A 433 3.15 -10.95 6.00
C GLU A 433 4.18 -11.92 6.60
N LYS A 434 5.17 -11.40 7.37
CA LYS A 434 6.15 -12.21 8.10
C LYS A 434 5.49 -13.07 9.19
N LEU A 435 4.54 -12.51 9.95
CA LEU A 435 3.79 -13.24 10.99
C LEU A 435 3.00 -14.42 10.41
N LEU A 436 2.31 -14.22 9.30
CA LEU A 436 1.59 -15.29 8.61
C LEU A 436 2.55 -16.37 8.07
N ALA A 437 3.74 -16.00 7.60
CA ALA A 437 4.76 -16.96 7.21
C ALA A 437 5.24 -17.80 8.42
N ILE A 438 5.49 -17.18 9.57
CA ILE A 438 5.84 -17.91 10.81
C ILE A 438 4.71 -18.84 11.21
N GLU A 439 3.45 -18.40 11.13
CA GLU A 439 2.29 -19.25 11.45
C GLU A 439 2.20 -20.43 10.50
N LEU A 440 2.36 -20.23 9.19
CA LEU A 440 2.33 -21.31 8.20
C LEU A 440 3.40 -22.36 8.50
N LEU A 441 4.63 -21.93 8.82
CA LEU A 441 5.72 -22.83 9.16
C LEU A 441 5.37 -23.69 10.40
N ASN A 442 4.84 -23.06 11.47
CA ASN A 442 4.42 -23.76 12.68
C ASN A 442 3.23 -24.70 12.44
N ALA A 443 2.20 -24.20 11.73
CA ALA A 443 0.98 -24.97 11.45
C ALA A 443 1.28 -26.20 10.57
N SER A 444 2.10 -26.04 9.54
CA SER A 444 2.53 -27.15 8.70
C SER A 444 3.30 -28.22 9.49
N GLN A 445 4.16 -27.77 10.42
CA GLN A 445 4.88 -28.71 11.31
C GLN A 445 3.89 -29.46 12.22
N ALA A 446 2.89 -28.75 12.80
CA ALA A 446 1.88 -29.35 13.67
C ALA A 446 1.02 -30.41 12.96
N ILE A 447 0.66 -30.18 11.70
CA ILE A 447 -0.11 -31.13 10.86
C ILE A 447 0.62 -32.48 10.75
N GLU A 448 1.94 -32.50 10.65
CA GLU A 448 2.68 -33.78 10.54
C GLU A 448 2.56 -34.67 11.78
N PHE A 449 2.33 -34.08 12.95
CA PHE A 449 2.04 -34.86 14.17
C PHE A 449 0.62 -35.43 14.21
N ARG A 450 -0.25 -35.06 13.25
CA ARG A 450 -1.59 -35.62 13.09
C ARG A 450 -1.64 -36.85 12.17
N ARG A 451 -0.53 -37.12 11.44
CA ARG A 451 -0.48 -38.25 10.54
C ARG A 451 -0.74 -39.59 11.27
N PRO A 452 -1.48 -40.57 10.68
CA PRO A 452 -1.79 -40.70 9.24
C PRO A 452 -3.04 -39.90 8.77
N LEU A 453 -3.77 -39.21 9.66
CA LEU A 453 -4.93 -38.42 9.29
C LEU A 453 -4.55 -37.27 8.37
N LYS A 454 -5.43 -36.97 7.44
CA LYS A 454 -5.24 -35.89 6.45
C LYS A 454 -6.10 -34.70 6.77
N SER A 455 -5.59 -33.53 6.48
CA SER A 455 -6.38 -32.31 6.39
C SER A 455 -7.25 -32.31 5.13
N SER A 456 -7.89 -31.19 4.79
CA SER A 456 -8.67 -31.10 3.56
C SER A 456 -7.81 -31.28 2.31
N PRO A 457 -8.37 -31.73 1.18
CA PRO A 457 -7.60 -31.85 -0.08
C PRO A 457 -6.93 -30.54 -0.51
N LYS A 458 -7.58 -29.39 -0.25
CA LYS A 458 -7.01 -28.06 -0.55
C LYS A 458 -5.75 -27.80 0.27
N ILE A 459 -5.80 -28.07 1.56
CA ILE A 459 -4.64 -27.87 2.46
C ILE A 459 -3.54 -28.89 2.15
N GLU A 460 -3.87 -30.17 1.92
CA GLU A 460 -2.88 -31.20 1.57
C GLU A 460 -2.11 -30.84 0.28
N ASN A 461 -2.79 -30.32 -0.74
CA ASN A 461 -2.15 -29.85 -1.98
C ASN A 461 -1.17 -28.70 -1.71
N LEU A 462 -1.58 -27.70 -0.92
CA LEU A 462 -0.69 -26.59 -0.52
C LEU A 462 0.51 -27.12 0.27
N LEU A 463 0.29 -28.01 1.24
CA LEU A 463 1.35 -28.57 2.05
C LEU A 463 2.30 -29.44 1.22
N ALA A 464 1.81 -30.15 0.21
CA ALA A 464 2.66 -30.92 -0.71
C ALA A 464 3.63 -30.00 -1.46
N ASP A 465 3.19 -28.84 -1.94
CA ASP A 465 4.07 -27.86 -2.57
C ASP A 465 5.01 -27.20 -1.56
N PHE A 466 4.52 -26.84 -0.39
CA PHE A 466 5.33 -26.28 0.68
C PHE A 466 6.45 -27.23 1.12
N ARG A 467 6.16 -28.51 1.25
CA ARG A 467 7.12 -29.53 1.67
C ARG A 467 8.24 -29.83 0.66
N LYS A 468 8.06 -29.46 -0.61
CA LYS A 468 9.16 -29.49 -1.60
C LYS A 468 10.25 -28.47 -1.27
N LEU A 469 9.88 -27.36 -0.63
CA LEU A 469 10.80 -26.28 -0.24
C LEU A 469 11.29 -26.45 1.21
N ILE A 470 10.39 -26.80 2.12
CA ILE A 470 10.64 -26.87 3.56
C ILE A 470 10.21 -28.26 4.06
N PRO A 471 11.13 -29.22 4.15
CA PRO A 471 10.88 -30.55 4.71
C PRO A 471 10.46 -30.48 6.19
N PHE A 472 9.83 -31.56 6.68
CA PHE A 472 9.57 -31.71 8.12
C PHE A 472 10.85 -31.53 8.95
N ILE A 473 10.81 -30.67 9.95
CA ILE A 473 11.98 -30.36 10.80
C ILE A 473 12.00 -31.33 11.97
N LYS A 474 12.87 -32.30 11.90
CA LYS A 474 13.02 -33.34 12.90
C LYS A 474 13.96 -32.96 14.05
N ASP A 475 15.06 -32.32 13.73
CA ASP A 475 16.10 -31.88 14.63
C ASP A 475 16.39 -30.39 14.42
N ASP A 476 16.98 -29.74 15.41
CA ASP A 476 17.31 -28.31 15.33
C ASP A 476 18.22 -28.00 14.13
N LYS A 477 17.94 -26.88 13.47
CA LYS A 477 18.67 -26.37 12.32
C LYS A 477 18.67 -24.83 12.34
N ILE A 478 19.31 -24.21 11.36
CA ILE A 478 19.36 -22.75 11.20
C ILE A 478 17.98 -22.25 10.73
N MET A 479 17.17 -21.73 11.67
CA MET A 479 15.75 -21.43 11.42
C MET A 479 15.49 -20.18 10.58
N TYR A 480 16.40 -19.19 10.52
CA TYR A 480 16.13 -17.98 9.73
C TYR A 480 16.00 -18.28 8.23
N GLN A 481 16.70 -19.28 7.73
CA GLN A 481 16.59 -19.72 6.33
C GLN A 481 15.21 -20.31 6.02
N GLU A 482 14.65 -21.09 6.96
CA GLU A 482 13.31 -21.65 6.83
C GLU A 482 12.23 -20.56 6.90
N LEU A 483 12.42 -19.58 7.78
CA LEU A 483 11.52 -18.42 7.89
C LEU A 483 11.52 -17.60 6.61
N GLU A 484 12.69 -17.31 6.04
CA GLU A 484 12.82 -16.56 4.79
C GLU A 484 12.22 -17.35 3.60
N ALA A 485 12.53 -18.62 3.47
CA ALA A 485 11.97 -19.47 2.42
C ALA A 485 10.43 -19.56 2.54
N THR A 486 9.90 -19.65 3.78
CA THR A 486 8.45 -19.62 4.02
C THR A 486 7.84 -18.27 3.62
N LEU A 487 8.50 -17.15 3.94
CA LEU A 487 8.06 -15.82 3.55
C LEU A 487 7.99 -15.67 2.02
N GLN A 488 9.02 -16.16 1.32
CA GLN A 488 9.00 -16.15 -0.15
C GLN A 488 7.88 -17.04 -0.71
N PHE A 489 7.65 -18.22 -0.14
CA PHE A 489 6.53 -19.07 -0.52
C PHE A 489 5.18 -18.34 -0.36
N VAL A 490 4.94 -17.71 0.79
CA VAL A 490 3.71 -16.92 1.07
C VAL A 490 3.54 -15.79 0.05
N LYS A 491 4.63 -15.10 -0.31
CA LYS A 491 4.59 -14.03 -1.33
C LYS A 491 4.17 -14.52 -2.71
N THR A 492 4.54 -15.75 -3.08
CA THR A 492 4.22 -16.32 -4.40
C THR A 492 2.85 -16.99 -4.48
N LEU A 493 2.18 -17.24 -3.35
CA LEU A 493 0.84 -17.85 -3.36
C LEU A 493 -0.16 -16.97 -4.11
N ASN A 494 -0.79 -17.54 -5.13
CA ASN A 494 -1.93 -16.97 -5.83
C ASN A 494 -3.21 -17.56 -5.23
N ILE A 495 -3.97 -16.75 -4.50
CA ILE A 495 -5.17 -17.15 -3.77
C ILE A 495 -6.30 -16.14 -3.95
#